data_b4b98e171c921299a0b439de16a3601b
#
_entry.id   b4b98e171c921299a0b439de16a3601b
#
_cell.length_a   1.000
_cell.length_b   1.000
_cell.length_c   1.000
_cell.angle_alpha   90.00
_cell.angle_beta   90.00
_cell.angle_gamma   90.00
#
_symmetry.space_group_name_H-M   'P 1'
#
loop_
_entity.id
_entity.type
_entity.pdbx_description
1 polymer ?
#
loop_
_entity_poly.entity_id
_entity_poly.type
_entity_poly.pdbx_seq_one_letter_code
_entity_poly.pdbx_strand_id
1 'polypeptide(L)'
;MMKPILVIVVAALVLFGFKVGFSKIAKTNAEKELNTMLETLLPGSTSFEMEEVTGDNAEVQAAYKGETGYVIQTATYGYAGDIVMMVGVSNDGTVTGLVVRDLSETFGLGANALTDTAFLAQYLETAGDAEIGTNVDAMTGATISSKALISAVNAAIDGFNAIP
;
A
#
# COMPACT_ATOMS: atom_id res chain seq x y z
N MET A 1 -30.14 -28.88 32.30
CA MET A 1 -30.37 -27.77 31.38
C MET A 1 -29.11 -26.91 31.31
N MET A 2 -28.26 -27.11 30.30
CA MET A 2 -27.11 -26.22 30.01
C MET A 2 -27.66 -24.88 29.51
N LYS A 3 -27.29 -23.81 30.22
CA LYS A 3 -27.73 -22.46 29.85
C LYS A 3 -27.18 -22.08 28.46
N PRO A 4 -27.99 -21.49 27.56
CA PRO A 4 -27.56 -21.17 26.19
C PRO A 4 -26.31 -20.29 26.12
N ILE A 5 -26.03 -19.53 27.16
CA ILE A 5 -24.82 -18.71 27.31
C ILE A 5 -23.53 -19.54 27.30
N LEU A 6 -23.54 -20.74 27.91
CA LEU A 6 -22.37 -21.63 27.96
C LEU A 6 -22.04 -22.20 26.58
N VAL A 7 -23.05 -22.49 25.76
CA VAL A 7 -22.88 -23.01 24.39
C VAL A 7 -22.28 -21.92 23.49
N ILE A 8 -22.72 -20.67 23.63
CA ILE A 8 -22.19 -19.53 22.85
C ILE A 8 -20.72 -19.26 23.20
N VAL A 9 -20.34 -19.34 24.49
CA VAL A 9 -18.96 -19.13 24.91
C VAL A 9 -18.04 -20.24 24.41
N VAL A 10 -18.49 -21.50 24.44
CA VAL A 10 -17.71 -22.64 23.94
C VAL A 10 -17.58 -22.56 22.40
N ALA A 11 -18.64 -22.18 21.68
CA ALA A 11 -18.59 -21.99 20.24
C ALA A 11 -17.65 -20.83 19.84
N ALA A 12 -17.66 -19.74 20.61
CA ALA A 12 -16.74 -18.60 20.38
C ALA A 12 -15.28 -18.99 20.64
N LEU A 13 -15.01 -19.79 21.67
CA LEU A 13 -13.66 -20.30 21.98
C LEU A 13 -13.16 -21.30 20.93
N VAL A 14 -14.03 -22.16 20.38
CA VAL A 14 -13.68 -23.10 19.30
C VAL A 14 -13.40 -22.33 18.00
N LEU A 15 -14.22 -21.34 17.68
CA LEU A 15 -13.99 -20.47 16.50
C LEU A 15 -12.74 -19.61 16.64
N PHE A 16 -12.42 -19.16 17.85
CA PHE A 16 -11.19 -18.42 18.13
C PHE A 16 -9.96 -19.33 18.07
N GLY A 17 -10.04 -20.53 18.61
CA GLY A 17 -8.96 -21.54 18.54
C GLY A 17 -8.69 -22.02 17.10
N PHE A 18 -9.72 -22.13 16.24
CA PHE A 18 -9.56 -22.48 14.83
C PHE A 18 -8.90 -21.35 14.01
N LYS A 19 -9.21 -20.08 14.33
CA LYS A 19 -8.52 -18.92 13.72
C LYS A 19 -7.04 -18.85 14.10
N VAL A 20 -6.67 -19.18 15.35
CA VAL A 20 -5.28 -19.11 15.82
C VAL A 20 -4.40 -20.21 15.22
N GLY A 21 -4.93 -21.40 14.92
CA GLY A 21 -4.17 -22.52 14.33
C GLY A 21 -3.86 -22.32 12.83
N PHE A 22 -4.80 -21.81 12.05
CA PHE A 22 -4.61 -21.51 10.61
C PHE A 22 -3.87 -20.18 10.38
N SER A 23 -3.91 -19.26 11.34
CA SER A 23 -3.31 -17.93 11.20
C SER A 23 -1.78 -17.94 11.25
N LYS A 24 -1.12 -18.93 11.88
CA LYS A 24 0.35 -18.93 11.96
C LYS A 24 1.03 -19.20 10.62
N ILE A 25 0.54 -20.15 9.82
CA ILE A 25 1.13 -20.49 8.51
C ILE A 25 0.79 -19.42 7.48
N ALA A 26 -0.45 -18.92 7.49
CA ALA A 26 -0.87 -17.82 6.62
C ALA A 26 -0.15 -16.50 6.97
N LYS A 27 0.06 -16.22 8.27
CA LYS A 27 0.83 -15.05 8.73
C LYS A 27 2.28 -15.11 8.25
N THR A 28 2.96 -16.23 8.37
CA THR A 28 4.37 -16.38 7.97
C THR A 28 4.57 -16.20 6.47
N ASN A 29 3.62 -16.65 5.64
CA ASN A 29 3.69 -16.46 4.20
C ASN A 29 3.38 -15.00 3.80
N ALA A 30 2.36 -14.39 4.41
CA ALA A 30 2.02 -12.99 4.17
C ALA A 30 3.13 -12.02 4.63
N GLU A 31 3.78 -12.31 5.76
CA GLU A 31 4.95 -11.55 6.23
C GLU A 31 6.15 -11.68 5.28
N LYS A 32 6.39 -12.88 4.73
CA LYS A 32 7.43 -13.09 3.74
C LYS A 32 7.16 -12.35 2.43
N GLU A 33 5.93 -12.42 1.92
CA GLU A 33 5.52 -11.70 0.71
C GLU A 33 5.63 -10.19 0.90
N LEU A 34 5.20 -9.69 2.05
CA LEU A 34 5.33 -8.28 2.40
C LEU A 34 6.80 -7.85 2.42
N ASN A 35 7.66 -8.58 3.14
CA ASN A 35 9.09 -8.24 3.22
C ASN A 35 9.76 -8.26 1.85
N THR A 36 9.49 -9.25 1.00
CA THR A 36 10.03 -9.30 -0.37
C THR A 36 9.58 -8.10 -1.20
N MET A 37 8.33 -7.67 -1.04
CA MET A 37 7.80 -6.48 -1.70
C MET A 37 8.50 -5.22 -1.19
N LEU A 38 8.66 -5.07 0.13
CA LEU A 38 9.36 -3.93 0.74
C LEU A 38 10.82 -3.83 0.27
N GLU A 39 11.55 -4.94 0.23
CA GLU A 39 12.93 -5.01 -0.31
C GLU A 39 13.00 -4.60 -1.79
N THR A 40 11.98 -4.95 -2.58
CA THR A 40 11.92 -4.59 -4.00
C THR A 40 11.66 -3.10 -4.19
N LEU A 41 10.80 -2.51 -3.35
CA LEU A 41 10.42 -1.10 -3.44
C LEU A 41 11.48 -0.16 -2.85
N LEU A 42 12.26 -0.64 -1.89
CA LEU A 42 13.32 0.12 -1.23
C LEU A 42 14.66 -0.64 -1.31
N PRO A 43 15.35 -0.56 -2.45
CA PRO A 43 16.60 -1.27 -2.65
C PRO A 43 17.67 -0.86 -1.63
N GLY A 44 18.37 -1.86 -1.09
CA GLY A 44 19.40 -1.66 -0.06
C GLY A 44 18.91 -1.76 1.37
N SER A 45 17.59 -1.92 1.58
CA SER A 45 17.00 -2.24 2.88
C SER A 45 16.66 -3.73 2.95
N THR A 46 16.95 -4.37 4.07
CA THR A 46 16.70 -5.80 4.33
C THR A 46 15.88 -6.05 5.58
N SER A 47 15.74 -5.05 6.43
CA SER A 47 14.87 -5.08 7.61
C SER A 47 13.89 -3.90 7.57
N PHE A 48 12.67 -4.14 8.07
CA PHE A 48 11.62 -3.12 8.06
C PHE A 48 10.90 -3.12 9.40
N GLU A 49 10.70 -1.93 9.94
CA GLU A 49 9.92 -1.68 11.15
C GLU A 49 8.69 -0.83 10.79
N MET A 50 7.52 -1.24 11.28
CA MET A 50 6.32 -0.43 11.10
C MET A 50 6.39 0.78 12.03
N GLU A 51 6.27 1.98 11.46
CA GLU A 51 6.17 3.23 12.20
C GLU A 51 4.75 3.81 12.16
N GLU A 52 4.39 4.51 13.22
CA GLU A 52 3.12 5.22 13.29
C GLU A 52 3.21 6.51 12.47
N VAL A 53 2.29 6.68 11.54
CA VAL A 53 2.20 7.91 10.74
C VAL A 53 1.40 8.94 11.55
N THR A 54 2.04 10.03 11.91
CA THR A 54 1.47 11.11 12.74
C THR A 54 0.81 12.24 11.94
N GLY A 55 0.77 12.13 10.61
CA GLY A 55 0.18 13.16 9.73
C GLY A 55 -1.34 13.06 9.60
N ASP A 56 -1.99 14.19 9.27
CA ASP A 56 -3.44 14.28 9.03
C ASP A 56 -3.86 13.80 7.63
N ASN A 57 -2.96 13.20 6.83
CA ASN A 57 -3.27 12.73 5.50
C ASN A 57 -4.03 11.40 5.57
N ALA A 58 -5.35 11.43 5.35
CA ALA A 58 -6.22 10.26 5.41
C ALA A 58 -5.92 9.19 4.36
N GLU A 59 -5.17 9.52 3.31
CA GLU A 59 -4.75 8.58 2.26
C GLU A 59 -3.58 7.69 2.72
N VAL A 60 -2.79 8.12 3.73
CA VAL A 60 -1.66 7.36 4.28
C VAL A 60 -2.17 6.36 5.32
N GLN A 61 -1.90 5.07 5.11
CA GLN A 61 -2.39 3.99 5.97
C GLN A 61 -1.31 3.37 6.87
N ALA A 62 -0.08 3.27 6.38
CA ALA A 62 1.03 2.67 7.11
C ALA A 62 2.37 3.15 6.57
N ALA A 63 3.40 3.16 7.41
CA ALA A 63 4.78 3.40 7.04
C ALA A 63 5.67 2.25 7.53
N TYR A 64 6.60 1.83 6.70
CA TYR A 64 7.59 0.81 7.01
C TYR A 64 8.97 1.43 6.82
N LYS A 65 9.69 1.61 7.91
CA LYS A 65 11.05 2.15 7.92
C LYS A 65 12.05 1.08 7.54
N GLY A 66 12.87 1.35 6.55
CA GLY A 66 14.05 0.57 6.19
C GLY A 66 15.33 1.36 6.41
N GLU A 67 16.48 0.77 6.04
CA GLU A 67 17.79 1.40 6.19
C GLU A 67 18.00 2.57 5.22
N THR A 68 17.41 2.51 4.02
CA THR A 68 17.62 3.50 2.94
C THR A 68 16.44 4.44 2.73
N GLY A 69 15.39 4.34 3.57
CA GLY A 69 14.19 5.18 3.47
C GLY A 69 12.97 4.51 4.06
N TYR A 70 11.81 4.76 3.46
CA TYR A 70 10.52 4.24 3.91
C TYR A 70 9.74 3.61 2.77
N VAL A 71 8.87 2.66 3.08
CA VAL A 71 7.79 2.25 2.18
C VAL A 71 6.48 2.69 2.81
N ILE A 72 5.75 3.56 2.11
CA ILE A 72 4.49 4.14 2.57
C ILE A 72 3.34 3.43 1.86
N GLN A 73 2.39 2.92 2.64
CA GLN A 73 1.13 2.40 2.12
C GLN A 73 0.11 3.52 2.05
N THR A 74 -0.46 3.72 0.87
CA THR A 74 -1.53 4.70 0.63
C THR A 74 -2.79 4.00 0.11
N ALA A 75 -3.94 4.61 0.34
CA ALA A 75 -5.21 4.21 -0.25
C ALA A 75 -5.94 5.44 -0.78
N THR A 76 -6.27 5.42 -2.06
CA THR A 76 -7.00 6.48 -2.75
C THR A 76 -8.21 5.89 -3.45
N TYR A 77 -9.23 6.72 -3.69
CA TYR A 77 -10.41 6.28 -4.41
C TYR A 77 -10.22 6.49 -5.92
N GLY A 78 -10.24 5.39 -6.67
CA GLY A 78 -10.15 5.37 -8.12
C GLY A 78 -11.49 5.58 -8.82
N TYR A 79 -11.65 4.99 -10.01
CA TYR A 79 -12.90 5.08 -10.78
C TYR A 79 -14.01 4.18 -10.23
N ALA A 80 -13.71 2.95 -9.85
CA ALA A 80 -14.68 1.96 -9.41
C ALA A 80 -14.54 1.58 -7.93
N GLY A 81 -13.44 1.92 -7.28
CA GLY A 81 -13.20 1.61 -5.87
C GLY A 81 -11.82 2.04 -5.40
N ASP A 82 -11.42 1.49 -4.26
CA ASP A 82 -10.16 1.82 -3.63
C ASP A 82 -8.96 1.24 -4.40
N ILE A 83 -7.92 2.03 -4.49
CA ILE A 83 -6.60 1.67 -5.00
C ILE A 83 -5.64 1.74 -3.82
N VAL A 84 -5.12 0.60 -3.41
CA VAL A 84 -4.11 0.50 -2.35
C VAL A 84 -2.74 0.35 -3.00
N MET A 85 -1.85 1.27 -2.69
CA MET A 85 -0.49 1.28 -3.22
C MET A 85 0.55 1.17 -2.11
N MET A 86 1.72 0.67 -2.50
CA MET A 86 2.93 0.76 -1.70
C MET A 86 3.97 1.52 -2.50
N VAL A 87 4.51 2.58 -1.91
CA VAL A 87 5.46 3.49 -2.54
C VAL A 87 6.74 3.52 -1.70
N GLY A 88 7.85 3.11 -2.30
CA GLY A 88 9.18 3.27 -1.72
C GLY A 88 9.65 4.70 -1.86
N VAL A 89 10.13 5.28 -0.78
CA VAL A 89 10.67 6.66 -0.71
C VAL A 89 12.03 6.59 -0.06
N SER A 90 13.06 7.05 -0.77
CA SER A 90 14.42 7.11 -0.25
C SER A 90 14.57 8.18 0.85
N ASN A 91 15.67 8.15 1.59
CA ASN A 91 15.94 9.15 2.64
C ASN A 91 16.08 10.59 2.12
N ASP A 92 16.28 10.78 0.82
CA ASP A 92 16.28 12.09 0.15
C ASP A 92 14.89 12.53 -0.36
N GLY A 93 13.86 11.74 -0.07
CA GLY A 93 12.46 12.08 -0.38
C GLY A 93 12.04 11.79 -1.81
N THR A 94 12.77 10.94 -2.54
CA THR A 94 12.40 10.56 -3.92
C THR A 94 11.80 9.16 -4.00
N VAL A 95 10.89 8.94 -4.95
CA VAL A 95 10.25 7.64 -5.19
C VAL A 95 11.27 6.65 -5.77
N THR A 96 11.49 5.53 -5.09
CA THR A 96 12.40 4.46 -5.51
C THR A 96 11.68 3.29 -6.18
N GLY A 97 10.41 3.11 -5.91
CA GLY A 97 9.59 2.06 -6.47
C GLY A 97 8.14 2.20 -6.05
N LEU A 98 7.23 1.64 -6.84
CA LEU A 98 5.82 1.61 -6.48
C LEU A 98 5.15 0.36 -7.01
N VAL A 99 4.13 -0.11 -6.30
CA VAL A 99 3.31 -1.24 -6.69
C VAL A 99 1.88 -1.06 -6.21
N VAL A 100 0.92 -1.43 -7.05
CA VAL A 100 -0.49 -1.54 -6.65
C VAL A 100 -0.67 -2.88 -5.95
N ARG A 101 -1.02 -2.84 -4.66
CA ARG A 101 -1.22 -4.01 -3.82
C ARG A 101 -2.62 -4.58 -3.92
N ASP A 102 -3.61 -3.70 -3.94
CA ASP A 102 -5.01 -4.08 -4.08
C ASP A 102 -5.73 -3.10 -4.99
N LEU A 103 -6.64 -3.62 -5.78
CA LEU A 103 -7.27 -2.91 -6.87
C LEU A 103 -8.74 -3.31 -6.97
N SER A 104 -9.62 -2.40 -6.58
CA SER A 104 -11.07 -2.54 -6.75
C SER A 104 -11.58 -1.85 -8.02
N GLU A 105 -10.74 -1.77 -9.05
CA GLU A 105 -11.06 -1.13 -10.33
C GLU A 105 -11.78 -2.05 -11.31
N THR A 106 -12.55 -1.45 -12.22
CA THR A 106 -13.20 -2.18 -13.32
C THR A 106 -12.18 -2.80 -14.26
N PHE A 107 -12.37 -4.05 -14.59
CA PHE A 107 -11.52 -4.76 -15.56
C PHE A 107 -11.51 -3.99 -16.88
N GLY A 108 -10.34 -3.59 -17.36
CA GLY A 108 -10.16 -2.83 -18.57
C GLY A 108 -9.14 -1.69 -18.45
N LEU A 109 -9.49 -0.50 -18.86
CA LEU A 109 -8.56 0.63 -18.99
C LEU A 109 -7.89 1.05 -17.67
N GLY A 110 -8.66 1.16 -16.57
CA GLY A 110 -8.11 1.54 -15.27
C GLY A 110 -7.15 0.50 -14.70
N ALA A 111 -7.55 -0.77 -14.70
CA ALA A 111 -6.70 -1.87 -14.21
C ALA A 111 -5.41 -2.02 -15.04
N ASN A 112 -5.48 -1.81 -16.35
CA ASN A 112 -4.30 -1.88 -17.21
C ASN A 112 -3.29 -0.77 -16.87
N ALA A 113 -3.74 0.47 -16.62
CA ALA A 113 -2.87 1.56 -16.20
C ALA A 113 -2.10 1.24 -14.93
N LEU A 114 -2.79 0.65 -13.96
CA LEU A 114 -2.25 0.37 -12.63
C LEU A 114 -1.34 -0.87 -12.58
N THR A 115 -1.25 -1.64 -13.66
CA THR A 115 -0.37 -2.82 -13.79
C THR A 115 0.70 -2.66 -14.88
N ASP A 116 0.65 -1.59 -15.68
CA ASP A 116 1.66 -1.31 -16.71
C ASP A 116 2.93 -0.74 -16.07
N THR A 117 3.98 -1.55 -16.03
CA THR A 117 5.27 -1.18 -15.43
C THR A 117 5.95 -0.01 -16.16
N ALA A 118 5.74 0.14 -17.46
CA ALA A 118 6.30 1.27 -18.21
C ALA A 118 5.56 2.57 -17.87
N PHE A 119 4.24 2.49 -17.70
CA PHE A 119 3.44 3.62 -17.22
C PHE A 119 3.79 4.00 -15.78
N LEU A 120 3.96 3.02 -14.89
CA LEU A 120 4.32 3.26 -13.49
C LEU A 120 5.75 3.82 -13.34
N ALA A 121 6.67 3.48 -14.24
CA ALA A 121 8.05 3.94 -14.17
C ALA A 121 8.22 5.46 -14.25
N GLN A 122 7.24 6.19 -14.81
CA GLN A 122 7.29 7.66 -14.87
C GLN A 122 7.24 8.35 -13.50
N TYR A 123 6.79 7.65 -12.46
CA TYR A 123 6.72 8.18 -11.09
C TYR A 123 8.04 8.00 -10.32
N LEU A 124 8.98 7.23 -10.84
CA LEU A 124 10.29 7.07 -10.23
C LEU A 124 11.03 8.42 -10.22
N GLU A 125 11.74 8.68 -9.12
CA GLU A 125 12.47 9.94 -8.87
C GLU A 125 11.59 11.19 -8.69
N THR A 126 10.26 11.09 -8.71
CA THR A 126 9.39 12.20 -8.29
C THR A 126 9.48 12.40 -6.77
N ALA A 127 9.20 13.60 -6.30
CA ALA A 127 9.36 14.02 -4.90
C ALA A 127 8.09 14.72 -4.36
N GLY A 128 6.90 14.17 -4.67
CA GLY A 128 5.61 14.76 -4.27
C GLY A 128 5.09 15.83 -5.22
N ASP A 129 5.69 15.94 -6.38
CA ASP A 129 5.39 16.92 -7.43
C ASP A 129 4.77 16.29 -8.69
N ALA A 130 4.28 15.06 -8.60
CA ALA A 130 3.66 14.38 -9.72
C ALA A 130 2.42 15.13 -10.20
N GLU A 131 2.42 15.58 -11.47
CA GLU A 131 1.34 16.34 -12.09
C GLU A 131 1.17 15.99 -13.56
N ILE A 132 -0.08 15.71 -13.97
CA ILE A 132 -0.41 15.36 -15.36
C ILE A 132 -0.04 16.51 -16.31
N GLY A 133 0.72 16.18 -17.35
CA GLY A 133 1.14 17.12 -18.39
C GLY A 133 2.33 17.99 -18.01
N THR A 134 2.88 17.82 -16.79
CA THR A 134 4.10 18.47 -16.32
C THR A 134 5.26 17.47 -16.31
N ASN A 135 5.18 16.43 -15.50
CA ASN A 135 6.22 15.42 -15.33
C ASN A 135 5.69 13.98 -15.42
N VAL A 136 4.37 13.80 -15.43
CA VAL A 136 3.73 12.49 -15.63
C VAL A 136 2.59 12.60 -16.65
N ASP A 137 2.30 11.51 -17.34
CA ASP A 137 1.22 11.41 -18.30
C ASP A 137 0.03 10.64 -17.71
N ALA A 138 -1.18 10.97 -18.15
CA ALA A 138 -2.34 10.16 -17.88
C ALA A 138 -2.51 9.06 -18.93
N MET A 139 -2.91 7.87 -18.52
CA MET A 139 -3.25 6.82 -19.46
C MET A 139 -4.56 7.16 -20.20
N THR A 140 -4.53 7.06 -21.53
CA THR A 140 -5.70 7.33 -22.37
C THR A 140 -6.89 6.44 -21.98
N GLY A 141 -8.01 7.06 -21.69
CA GLY A 141 -9.24 6.36 -21.24
C GLY A 141 -9.28 5.99 -19.76
N ALA A 142 -8.22 6.26 -18.98
CA ALA A 142 -8.12 5.98 -17.54
C ALA A 142 -7.74 7.22 -16.72
N THR A 143 -8.22 8.39 -17.09
CA THR A 143 -7.84 9.67 -16.46
C THR A 143 -8.15 9.71 -14.96
N ILE A 144 -9.26 9.12 -14.51
CA ILE A 144 -9.64 9.11 -13.09
C ILE A 144 -8.68 8.22 -12.30
N SER A 145 -8.39 7.02 -12.78
CA SER A 145 -7.41 6.11 -12.14
C SER A 145 -6.00 6.69 -12.16
N SER A 146 -5.61 7.40 -13.23
CA SER A 146 -4.32 8.11 -13.30
C SER A 146 -4.22 9.23 -12.24
N LYS A 147 -5.30 9.99 -12.04
CA LYS A 147 -5.34 11.02 -10.99
C LYS A 147 -5.27 10.42 -9.58
N ALA A 148 -5.97 9.31 -9.34
CA ALA A 148 -5.91 8.59 -8.07
C ALA A 148 -4.49 8.06 -7.79
N LEU A 149 -3.78 7.57 -8.83
CA LEU A 149 -2.39 7.15 -8.73
C LEU A 149 -1.47 8.31 -8.33
N ILE A 150 -1.64 9.47 -8.96
CA ILE A 150 -0.89 10.69 -8.63
C ILE A 150 -1.15 11.11 -7.18
N SER A 151 -2.42 11.12 -6.74
CA SER A 151 -2.78 11.40 -5.35
C SER A 151 -2.07 10.45 -4.40
N ALA A 152 -2.10 9.15 -4.69
CA ALA A 152 -1.45 8.13 -3.86
C ALA A 152 0.07 8.32 -3.75
N VAL A 153 0.75 8.64 -4.87
CA VAL A 153 2.19 8.86 -4.90
C VAL A 153 2.56 10.13 -4.13
N ASN A 154 1.87 11.23 -4.39
CA ASN A 154 2.12 12.49 -3.68
C ASN A 154 1.80 12.35 -2.18
N ALA A 155 0.71 11.66 -1.81
CA ALA A 155 0.38 11.37 -0.41
C ALA A 155 1.46 10.53 0.30
N ALA A 156 2.13 9.62 -0.41
CA ALA A 156 3.24 8.86 0.15
C ALA A 156 4.42 9.77 0.51
N ILE A 157 4.76 10.73 -0.34
CA ILE A 157 5.81 11.72 -0.05
C ILE A 157 5.39 12.65 1.11
N ASP A 158 4.12 13.09 1.13
CA ASP A 158 3.59 13.87 2.26
C ASP A 158 3.67 13.07 3.57
N GLY A 159 3.33 11.78 3.53
CA GLY A 159 3.44 10.88 4.67
C GLY A 159 4.89 10.72 5.14
N PHE A 160 5.84 10.55 4.22
CA PHE A 160 7.27 10.52 4.53
C PHE A 160 7.74 11.82 5.22
N ASN A 161 7.34 12.98 4.70
CA ASN A 161 7.71 14.29 5.25
C ASN A 161 7.06 14.56 6.63
N ALA A 162 5.98 13.87 6.99
CA ALA A 162 5.30 13.97 8.27
C ALA A 162 5.88 13.05 9.36
N ILE A 163 6.76 12.12 9.00
CA ILE A 163 7.45 11.24 9.96
C ILE A 163 8.56 12.07 10.66
N PRO A 164 8.61 12.06 12.00
CA PRO A 164 9.56 12.87 12.77
C PRO A 164 11.02 12.43 12.66
#